data_a733ac5ba9a0489e21ad3393aa1edd4e
#
_entry.id   a733ac5ba9a0489e21ad3393aa1edd4e
#
_cell.length_a   1.000
_cell.length_b   1.000
_cell.length_c   1.000
_cell.angle_alpha   90.00
_cell.angle_beta   90.00
_cell.angle_gamma   90.00
#
_symmetry.space_group_name_H-M   'P 1'
#
loop_
_entity.id
_entity.type
_entity.pdbx_description
1 polymer ?
#
loop_
_entity_poly.entity_id
_entity_poly.type
_entity_poly.pdbx_seq_one_letter_code
_entity_poly.pdbx_strand_id
1 'polypeptide(L)'
;VPNILKAFLINLCFIGIIFASESCPSISPRVAGDTPADQVEAILNDIVCSFIELQSTNADNLASTMNLTKKKILPYIDLEYFTEMALISYWDQLELRERKIFERDIKNSLIEEYVDILSSFTDWENIELVINEDYSQIENFANVKVSVSLKNETGKTTVTLKLIRKNRWKIYDLDYQTISIIGMEKMGYDSKIKRLGVKKLIQKMLNKS
;
A
#
# COMPACT_ATOMS: atom_id res chain seq x y z
N VAL A 1 -50.79 -30.00 50.21
CA VAL A 1 -49.47 -29.93 50.81
C VAL A 1 -48.62 -31.00 50.22
N PRO A 2 -47.46 -30.97 49.69
CA PRO A 2 -46.47 -29.93 49.67
C PRO A 2 -45.88 -29.61 48.27
N ASN A 3 -45.38 -28.45 48.16
CA ASN A 3 -44.23 -27.98 47.40
C ASN A 3 -43.56 -28.95 46.38
N ILE A 4 -43.85 -28.72 45.12
CA ILE A 4 -42.93 -29.00 44.03
C ILE A 4 -42.60 -27.68 43.34
N LEU A 5 -41.92 -26.86 44.09
CA LEU A 5 -41.25 -25.69 43.60
C LEU A 5 -39.77 -25.96 43.71
N LYS A 6 -39.05 -25.71 42.64
CA LYS A 6 -37.58 -25.70 42.51
C LYS A 6 -37.00 -26.88 41.79
N ALA A 7 -37.04 -26.79 40.50
CA ALA A 7 -35.89 -27.17 39.66
C ALA A 7 -36.10 -26.65 38.24
N PHE A 8 -36.38 -25.35 38.07
CA PHE A 8 -36.13 -24.69 36.80
C PHE A 8 -34.73 -24.09 36.89
N LEU A 9 -33.77 -24.99 36.82
CA LEU A 9 -32.38 -24.63 36.54
C LEU A 9 -32.39 -24.00 35.16
N ILE A 10 -32.26 -22.69 35.15
CA ILE A 10 -31.98 -21.85 33.99
C ILE A 10 -30.63 -22.34 33.43
N ASN A 11 -30.72 -23.22 32.48
CA ASN A 11 -29.60 -23.56 31.62
C ASN A 11 -29.43 -22.37 30.69
N LEU A 12 -28.76 -21.34 31.21
CA LEU A 12 -28.30 -20.20 30.41
C LEU A 12 -27.20 -20.71 29.51
N CYS A 13 -27.62 -21.36 28.41
CA CYS A 13 -26.73 -21.55 27.29
C CYS A 13 -26.26 -20.17 26.87
N PHE A 14 -25.08 -19.83 27.34
CA PHE A 14 -24.21 -18.87 26.68
C PHE A 14 -24.02 -19.40 25.26
N ILE A 15 -24.94 -19.05 24.38
CA ILE A 15 -24.65 -19.05 22.94
C ILE A 15 -23.60 -17.94 22.80
N GLY A 16 -22.34 -18.32 22.98
CA GLY A 16 -21.23 -17.55 22.50
C GLY A 16 -21.49 -17.38 21.02
N ILE A 17 -22.00 -16.22 20.63
CA ILE A 17 -21.95 -15.77 19.26
C ILE A 17 -20.46 -15.67 18.99
N ILE A 18 -19.90 -16.77 18.48
CA ILE A 18 -18.63 -16.72 17.78
C ILE A 18 -18.97 -15.86 16.57
N PHE A 19 -18.69 -14.57 16.66
CA PHE A 19 -18.44 -13.80 15.47
C PHE A 19 -17.25 -14.51 14.82
N ALA A 20 -17.56 -15.43 13.91
CA ALA A 20 -16.59 -15.79 12.90
C ALA A 20 -16.24 -14.46 12.26
N SER A 21 -15.10 -13.91 12.64
CA SER A 21 -14.41 -12.92 11.84
C SER A 21 -14.32 -13.57 10.47
N GLU A 22 -15.11 -13.12 9.52
CA GLU A 22 -14.96 -13.53 8.14
C GLU A 22 -13.51 -13.22 7.82
N SER A 23 -12.74 -14.29 7.74
CA SER A 23 -11.32 -14.18 7.45
C SER A 23 -11.24 -13.51 6.08
N CYS A 24 -10.65 -12.35 6.06
CA CYS A 24 -10.24 -11.70 4.84
C CYS A 24 -9.70 -12.77 3.87
N PRO A 25 -10.12 -12.80 2.60
CA PRO A 25 -9.67 -13.80 1.65
C PRO A 25 -8.15 -13.77 1.61
N SER A 26 -7.57 -14.76 2.28
CA SER A 26 -6.14 -14.84 2.46
C SER A 26 -5.50 -15.10 1.10
N ILE A 27 -4.63 -14.22 0.66
CA ILE A 27 -3.51 -14.63 -0.16
C ILE A 27 -2.92 -15.83 0.58
N SER A 28 -2.75 -16.97 -0.08
CA SER A 28 -2.38 -18.24 0.58
C SER A 28 -1.27 -17.99 1.61
N PRO A 29 -1.52 -18.27 2.91
CA PRO A 29 -0.56 -17.93 3.95
C PRO A 29 0.72 -18.73 3.73
N ARG A 30 1.79 -18.04 3.35
CA ARG A 30 3.13 -18.59 3.41
C ARG A 30 3.57 -18.61 4.88
N VAL A 31 4.39 -19.55 5.21
CA VAL A 31 5.07 -19.53 6.52
C VAL A 31 5.83 -18.20 6.59
N ALA A 32 5.54 -17.41 7.62
CA ALA A 32 6.16 -16.10 7.81
C ALA A 32 7.68 -16.24 7.69
N GLY A 33 8.23 -15.77 6.58
CA GLY A 33 9.63 -15.77 6.24
C GLY A 33 10.16 -14.35 6.15
N ASP A 34 11.47 -14.22 6.03
CA ASP A 34 12.15 -12.93 5.94
C ASP A 34 12.53 -12.59 4.48
N THR A 35 11.87 -13.27 3.53
CA THR A 35 12.11 -13.05 2.10
C THR A 35 11.37 -11.82 1.59
N PRO A 36 11.83 -11.21 0.47
CA PRO A 36 11.10 -10.11 -0.16
C PRO A 36 9.66 -10.51 -0.55
N ALA A 37 9.45 -11.74 -0.98
CA ALA A 37 8.13 -12.24 -1.37
C ALA A 37 7.19 -12.38 -0.16
N ASP A 38 7.67 -12.92 0.97
CA ASP A 38 6.89 -13.02 2.19
C ASP A 38 6.49 -11.64 2.74
N GLN A 39 7.42 -10.68 2.66
CA GLN A 39 7.12 -9.30 3.07
C GLN A 39 6.07 -8.65 2.17
N VAL A 40 6.15 -8.85 0.84
CA VAL A 40 5.15 -8.36 -0.11
C VAL A 40 3.79 -8.98 0.17
N GLU A 41 3.74 -10.28 0.43
CA GLU A 41 2.50 -10.98 0.79
C GLU A 41 1.86 -10.39 2.03
N ALA A 42 2.63 -10.21 3.11
CA ALA A 42 2.15 -9.63 4.35
C ALA A 42 1.62 -8.19 4.15
N ILE A 43 2.33 -7.37 3.37
CA ILE A 43 1.93 -5.99 3.06
C ILE A 43 0.60 -5.98 2.27
N LEU A 44 0.50 -6.77 1.22
CA LEU A 44 -0.67 -6.80 0.36
C LEU A 44 -1.89 -7.35 1.09
N ASN A 45 -1.72 -8.38 1.93
CA ASN A 45 -2.77 -8.89 2.79
C ASN A 45 -3.30 -7.82 3.75
N ASP A 46 -2.42 -7.11 4.45
CA ASP A 46 -2.82 -6.04 5.37
C ASP A 46 -3.57 -4.91 4.64
N ILE A 47 -3.15 -4.55 3.44
CA ILE A 47 -3.79 -3.53 2.63
C ILE A 47 -5.17 -3.98 2.16
N VAL A 48 -5.27 -5.14 1.50
CA VAL A 48 -6.53 -5.63 0.94
C VAL A 48 -7.57 -5.85 2.03
N CYS A 49 -7.18 -6.50 3.14
CA CYS A 49 -8.08 -6.71 4.28
C CYS A 49 -8.58 -5.39 4.87
N SER A 50 -7.72 -4.39 4.96
CA SER A 50 -8.12 -3.07 5.46
C SER A 50 -9.10 -2.35 4.55
N PHE A 51 -9.01 -2.54 3.23
CA PHE A 51 -9.98 -1.98 2.28
C PHE A 51 -11.31 -2.74 2.29
N ILE A 52 -11.29 -4.08 2.41
CA ILE A 52 -12.51 -4.88 2.59
C ILE A 52 -13.25 -4.45 3.85
N GLU A 53 -12.55 -4.30 4.98
CA GLU A 53 -13.12 -3.80 6.23
C GLU A 53 -13.72 -2.40 6.06
N LEU A 54 -13.01 -1.49 5.38
CA LEU A 54 -13.49 -0.15 5.11
C LEU A 54 -14.80 -0.16 4.32
N GLN A 55 -14.90 -0.99 3.29
CA GLN A 55 -16.12 -1.14 2.49
C GLN A 55 -17.27 -1.77 3.28
N SER A 56 -17.00 -2.81 4.06
CA SER A 56 -18.03 -3.50 4.85
C SER A 56 -18.73 -2.58 5.85
N THR A 57 -18.06 -1.54 6.30
CA THR A 57 -18.59 -0.54 7.22
C THR A 57 -19.29 0.64 6.52
N ASN A 58 -19.40 0.64 5.18
CA ASN A 58 -19.86 1.76 4.36
C ASN A 58 -19.12 3.07 4.65
N ALA A 59 -17.88 2.99 5.06
CA ALA A 59 -17.02 4.12 5.37
C ALA A 59 -16.01 4.44 4.25
N ASP A 60 -16.18 3.87 3.08
CA ASP A 60 -15.30 3.91 1.90
C ASP A 60 -15.37 5.24 1.13
N ASN A 61 -15.32 6.34 1.85
CA ASN A 61 -15.21 7.67 1.26
C ASN A 61 -13.75 8.11 1.09
N LEU A 62 -13.54 9.16 0.30
CA LEU A 62 -12.22 9.70 -0.01
C LEU A 62 -11.37 10.00 1.24
N ALA A 63 -11.97 10.55 2.30
CA ALA A 63 -11.25 10.90 3.52
C ALA A 63 -10.78 9.66 4.29
N SER A 64 -11.61 8.64 4.36
CA SER A 64 -11.30 7.36 5.01
C SER A 64 -10.23 6.60 4.20
N THR A 65 -10.35 6.56 2.89
CA THR A 65 -9.35 5.98 1.98
C THR A 65 -8.00 6.69 2.12
N MET A 66 -7.99 8.02 2.17
CA MET A 66 -6.78 8.80 2.43
C MET A 66 -6.14 8.45 3.78
N ASN A 67 -6.94 8.31 4.82
CA ASN A 67 -6.46 7.96 6.15
C ASN A 67 -5.87 6.54 6.17
N LEU A 68 -6.56 5.59 5.53
CA LEU A 68 -6.09 4.23 5.37
C LEU A 68 -4.76 4.18 4.60
N THR A 69 -4.66 4.86 3.47
CA THR A 69 -3.44 4.97 2.66
C THR A 69 -2.27 5.49 3.49
N LYS A 70 -2.49 6.55 4.28
CA LYS A 70 -1.46 7.10 5.18
C LYS A 70 -1.03 6.11 6.26
N LYS A 71 -1.96 5.31 6.79
CA LYS A 71 -1.67 4.37 7.89
C LYS A 71 -1.13 3.02 7.42
N LYS A 72 -1.60 2.51 6.27
CA LYS A 72 -1.39 1.13 5.85
C LYS A 72 -0.49 0.99 4.62
N ILE A 73 -0.39 2.00 3.76
CA ILE A 73 0.44 1.94 2.55
C ILE A 73 1.76 2.70 2.75
N LEU A 74 1.70 3.96 3.14
CA LEU A 74 2.90 4.80 3.26
C LEU A 74 4.00 4.24 4.17
N PRO A 75 3.73 3.55 5.29
CA PRO A 75 4.79 2.98 6.13
C PRO A 75 5.64 1.92 5.41
N TYR A 76 5.12 1.31 4.37
CA TYR A 76 5.82 0.31 3.58
C TYR A 76 6.60 0.88 2.40
N ILE A 77 6.43 2.17 2.11
CA ILE A 77 7.14 2.85 1.02
C ILE A 77 8.43 3.48 1.55
N ASP A 78 9.53 3.33 0.83
CA ASP A 78 10.76 4.07 1.06
C ASP A 78 10.74 5.39 0.29
N LEU A 79 10.08 6.40 0.87
CA LEU A 79 9.92 7.71 0.24
C LEU A 79 11.25 8.44 0.04
N GLU A 80 12.24 8.21 0.90
CA GLU A 80 13.55 8.83 0.77
C GLU A 80 14.25 8.33 -0.50
N TYR A 81 14.35 7.01 -0.67
CA TYR A 81 14.98 6.40 -1.86
C TYR A 81 14.15 6.65 -3.13
N PHE A 82 12.82 6.63 -3.02
CA PHE A 82 11.94 7.02 -4.12
C PHE A 82 12.27 8.44 -4.61
N THR A 83 12.38 9.40 -3.67
CA THR A 83 12.67 10.82 -3.97
C THR A 83 14.06 10.98 -4.59
N GLU A 84 15.05 10.30 -4.05
CA GLU A 84 16.41 10.27 -4.60
C GLU A 84 16.39 9.83 -6.07
N MET A 85 15.73 8.72 -6.37
CA MET A 85 15.66 8.18 -7.73
C MET A 85 14.84 9.06 -8.68
N ALA A 86 13.75 9.65 -8.21
CA ALA A 86 12.96 10.60 -9.00
C ALA A 86 13.73 11.88 -9.33
N LEU A 87 14.66 12.30 -8.46
CA LEU A 87 15.48 13.50 -8.61
C LEU A 87 16.94 13.20 -8.90
N ILE A 88 17.27 11.99 -9.36
CA ILE A 88 18.67 11.52 -9.50
C ILE A 88 19.59 12.50 -10.26
N SER A 89 19.07 13.21 -11.24
CA SER A 89 19.84 14.19 -12.03
C SER A 89 20.20 15.46 -11.24
N TYR A 90 19.57 15.70 -10.11
CA TYR A 90 19.72 16.91 -9.29
C TYR A 90 20.12 16.60 -7.85
N TRP A 91 20.05 15.34 -7.42
CA TRP A 91 20.13 14.91 -6.04
C TRP A 91 21.36 15.40 -5.29
N ASP A 92 22.53 15.32 -5.91
CA ASP A 92 23.80 15.72 -5.30
C ASP A 92 23.92 17.23 -5.11
N GLN A 93 23.10 18.03 -5.84
CA GLN A 93 23.08 19.48 -5.76
C GLN A 93 22.10 19.99 -4.69
N LEU A 94 21.22 19.11 -4.18
CA LEU A 94 20.20 19.47 -3.23
C LEU A 94 20.73 19.39 -1.79
N GLU A 95 20.49 20.43 -1.02
CA GLU A 95 20.71 20.41 0.42
C GLU A 95 19.70 19.48 1.11
N LEU A 96 20.04 18.98 2.30
CA LEU A 96 19.17 18.07 3.08
C LEU A 96 17.76 18.65 3.28
N ARG A 97 17.65 19.95 3.55
CA ARG A 97 16.35 20.64 3.69
C ARG A 97 15.55 20.63 2.39
N GLU A 98 16.21 20.82 1.26
CA GLU A 98 15.58 20.81 -0.05
C GLU A 98 15.08 19.40 -0.42
N ARG A 99 15.90 18.38 -0.15
CA ARG A 99 15.51 16.95 -0.31
C ARG A 99 14.23 16.63 0.49
N LYS A 100 14.11 17.10 1.72
CA LYS A 100 12.91 16.91 2.55
C LYS A 100 11.67 17.66 2.03
N ILE A 101 11.85 18.79 1.36
CA ILE A 101 10.75 19.51 0.68
C ILE A 101 10.24 18.69 -0.50
N PHE A 102 11.12 18.15 -1.32
CA PHE A 102 10.76 17.29 -2.45
C PHE A 102 10.11 15.98 -1.97
N GLU A 103 10.64 15.33 -0.93
CA GLU A 103 10.06 14.13 -0.34
C GLU A 103 8.62 14.35 0.14
N ARG A 104 8.36 15.51 0.76
CA ARG A 104 7.01 15.89 1.17
C ARG A 104 6.09 16.15 -0.01
N ASP A 105 6.56 16.83 -1.05
CA ASP A 105 5.80 17.12 -2.26
C ASP A 105 5.44 15.83 -3.00
N ILE A 106 6.40 14.93 -3.21
CA ILE A 106 6.19 13.60 -3.79
C ILE A 106 5.19 12.79 -2.98
N LYS A 107 5.36 12.73 -1.65
CA LYS A 107 4.42 12.03 -0.78
C LYS A 107 2.99 12.54 -0.96
N ASN A 108 2.81 13.84 -1.01
CA ASN A 108 1.48 14.43 -1.18
C ASN A 108 0.92 14.16 -2.58
N SER A 109 1.75 14.27 -3.63
CA SER A 109 1.37 13.93 -5.01
C SER A 109 0.90 12.48 -5.11
N LEU A 110 1.68 11.54 -4.59
CA LEU A 110 1.32 10.11 -4.58
C LEU A 110 -0.01 9.87 -3.85
N ILE A 111 -0.23 10.53 -2.72
CA ILE A 111 -1.50 10.39 -1.99
C ILE A 111 -2.65 10.96 -2.84
N GLU A 112 -2.51 12.17 -3.38
CA GLU A 112 -3.54 12.83 -4.18
C GLU A 112 -3.90 12.02 -5.43
N GLU A 113 -2.91 11.48 -6.14
CA GLU A 113 -3.13 10.73 -7.38
C GLU A 113 -3.75 9.34 -7.15
N TYR A 114 -3.30 8.62 -6.11
CA TYR A 114 -3.70 7.22 -5.94
C TYR A 114 -4.91 7.04 -5.02
N VAL A 115 -5.20 7.98 -4.13
CA VAL A 115 -6.39 7.89 -3.25
C VAL A 115 -7.69 7.89 -4.04
N ASP A 116 -7.79 8.66 -5.11
CA ASP A 116 -8.97 8.68 -5.98
C ASP A 116 -9.19 7.32 -6.66
N ILE A 117 -8.12 6.70 -7.14
CA ILE A 117 -8.16 5.36 -7.74
C ILE A 117 -8.60 4.32 -6.70
N LEU A 118 -7.98 4.34 -5.51
CA LEU A 118 -8.28 3.41 -4.44
C LEU A 118 -9.70 3.58 -3.90
N SER A 119 -10.22 4.81 -3.83
CA SER A 119 -11.57 5.10 -3.35
C SER A 119 -12.65 4.73 -4.38
N SER A 120 -12.31 4.72 -5.66
CA SER A 120 -13.23 4.34 -6.74
C SER A 120 -13.29 2.84 -6.97
N PHE A 121 -12.31 2.07 -6.47
CA PHE A 121 -12.30 0.63 -6.61
C PHE A 121 -13.21 -0.02 -5.57
N THR A 122 -14.23 -0.74 -6.03
CA THR A 122 -15.29 -1.29 -5.19
C THR A 122 -15.28 -2.81 -5.04
N ASP A 123 -14.36 -3.49 -5.71
CA ASP A 123 -14.39 -4.96 -5.84
C ASP A 123 -13.25 -5.66 -5.06
N TRP A 124 -12.93 -5.10 -3.88
CA TRP A 124 -11.82 -5.60 -3.05
C TRP A 124 -11.98 -7.06 -2.61
N GLU A 125 -13.22 -7.53 -2.39
CA GLU A 125 -13.51 -8.91 -1.99
C GLU A 125 -13.21 -9.93 -3.10
N ASN A 126 -13.23 -9.50 -4.34
CA ASN A 126 -12.99 -10.33 -5.51
C ASN A 126 -11.57 -10.22 -6.07
N ILE A 127 -10.72 -9.38 -5.47
CA ILE A 127 -9.33 -9.27 -5.90
C ILE A 127 -8.57 -10.56 -5.58
N GLU A 128 -7.83 -11.06 -6.55
CA GLU A 128 -6.91 -12.18 -6.39
C GLU A 128 -5.50 -11.71 -6.66
N LEU A 129 -4.62 -11.95 -5.70
CA LEU A 129 -3.20 -11.61 -5.79
C LEU A 129 -2.38 -12.88 -5.73
N VAL A 130 -1.54 -13.08 -6.74
CA VAL A 130 -0.61 -14.22 -6.77
C VAL A 130 0.81 -13.69 -6.83
N ILE A 131 1.57 -13.94 -5.78
CA ILE A 131 2.97 -13.54 -5.69
C ILE A 131 3.82 -14.60 -6.38
N ASN A 132 4.61 -14.20 -7.37
CA ASN A 132 5.50 -15.11 -8.05
C ASN A 132 6.67 -15.49 -7.12
N GLU A 133 6.95 -16.78 -7.04
CA GLU A 133 8.07 -17.32 -6.25
C GLU A 133 9.42 -16.94 -6.84
N ASP A 134 9.48 -16.79 -8.17
CA ASP A 134 10.69 -16.37 -8.88
C ASP A 134 10.86 -14.84 -8.77
N TYR A 135 11.31 -14.38 -7.62
CA TYR A 135 11.76 -13.00 -7.47
C TYR A 135 13.25 -12.89 -7.74
N SER A 136 13.67 -11.75 -8.28
CA SER A 136 15.12 -11.45 -8.39
C SER A 136 15.57 -10.67 -7.17
N GLN A 137 16.71 -11.05 -6.60
CA GLN A 137 17.35 -10.33 -5.51
C GLN A 137 18.83 -10.14 -5.79
N ILE A 138 19.32 -8.92 -5.64
CA ILE A 138 20.73 -8.57 -5.71
C ILE A 138 21.01 -7.67 -4.49
N GLU A 139 21.86 -8.17 -3.59
CA GLU A 139 22.21 -7.47 -2.34
C GLU A 139 20.96 -7.04 -1.55
N ASN A 140 20.77 -5.73 -1.42
CA ASN A 140 19.67 -5.12 -0.70
C ASN A 140 18.47 -4.75 -1.60
N PHE A 141 18.45 -5.18 -2.85
CA PHE A 141 17.38 -4.90 -3.80
C PHE A 141 16.70 -6.19 -4.23
N ALA A 142 15.39 -6.12 -4.40
CA ALA A 142 14.61 -7.22 -4.93
C ALA A 142 13.48 -6.72 -5.82
N ASN A 143 13.10 -7.54 -6.81
CA ASN A 143 11.93 -7.32 -7.65
C ASN A 143 10.99 -8.49 -7.46
N VAL A 144 9.80 -8.24 -6.95
CA VAL A 144 8.75 -9.23 -6.72
C VAL A 144 7.61 -8.97 -7.68
N LYS A 145 7.28 -9.96 -8.51
CA LYS A 145 6.14 -9.88 -9.43
C LYS A 145 4.88 -10.34 -8.73
N VAL A 146 3.84 -9.56 -8.86
CA VAL A 146 2.51 -9.86 -8.35
C VAL A 146 1.54 -9.88 -9.51
N SER A 147 0.84 -10.98 -9.66
CA SER A 147 -0.26 -11.09 -10.61
C SER A 147 -1.55 -10.67 -9.92
N VAL A 148 -2.27 -9.77 -10.56
CA VAL A 148 -3.54 -9.21 -10.07
C VAL A 148 -4.65 -9.62 -11.02
N SER A 149 -5.71 -10.19 -10.50
CA SER A 149 -6.93 -10.54 -11.23
C SER A 149 -8.17 -10.34 -10.37
N LEU A 150 -9.34 -10.38 -10.97
CA LEU A 150 -10.62 -10.46 -10.27
C LEU A 150 -11.20 -11.85 -10.47
N LYS A 151 -11.80 -12.44 -9.44
CA LYS A 151 -12.37 -13.82 -9.47
C LYS A 151 -13.31 -14.07 -10.62
N ASN A 152 -14.04 -13.06 -11.05
CA ASN A 152 -15.08 -13.17 -12.07
C ASN A 152 -14.62 -12.68 -13.44
N GLU A 153 -13.34 -12.32 -13.61
CA GLU A 153 -12.79 -11.79 -14.85
C GLU A 153 -11.70 -12.70 -15.40
N THR A 154 -11.60 -12.75 -16.72
CA THR A 154 -10.53 -13.51 -17.41
C THR A 154 -9.23 -12.72 -17.55
N GLY A 155 -9.25 -11.44 -17.20
CA GLY A 155 -8.11 -10.56 -17.29
C GLY A 155 -7.13 -10.77 -16.11
N LYS A 156 -5.84 -10.91 -16.43
CA LYS A 156 -4.76 -10.96 -15.46
C LYS A 156 -3.71 -9.92 -15.78
N THR A 157 -3.35 -9.13 -14.80
CA THR A 157 -2.32 -8.10 -14.92
C THR A 157 -1.15 -8.45 -13.99
N THR A 158 0.06 -8.13 -14.43
CA THR A 158 1.24 -8.30 -13.59
C THR A 158 1.85 -6.95 -13.26
N VAL A 159 2.09 -6.72 -11.99
CA VAL A 159 2.85 -5.59 -11.47
C VAL A 159 4.18 -6.09 -10.89
N THR A 160 5.23 -5.30 -10.99
CA THR A 160 6.50 -5.59 -10.32
C THR A 160 6.73 -4.59 -9.21
N LEU A 161 6.78 -5.08 -7.98
CA LEU A 161 7.18 -4.29 -6.82
C LEU A 161 8.69 -4.33 -6.68
N LYS A 162 9.33 -3.17 -6.65
CA LYS A 162 10.77 -3.02 -6.41
C LYS A 162 11.00 -2.67 -4.97
N LEU A 163 11.81 -3.47 -4.30
CA LEU A 163 12.05 -3.39 -2.87
C LEU A 163 13.51 -3.08 -2.57
N ILE A 164 13.71 -2.34 -1.50
CA ILE A 164 15.02 -2.10 -0.89
C ILE A 164 15.01 -2.58 0.57
N ARG A 165 16.08 -3.25 0.99
CA ARG A 165 16.27 -3.72 2.36
C ARG A 165 17.11 -2.72 3.16
N LYS A 166 16.48 -2.11 4.17
CA LYS A 166 17.14 -1.36 5.25
C LYS A 166 17.05 -2.20 6.53
N ASN A 167 16.20 -1.84 7.48
CA ASN A 167 15.87 -2.69 8.64
C ASN A 167 14.86 -3.80 8.28
N ARG A 168 14.05 -3.54 7.26
CA ARG A 168 13.07 -4.45 6.66
C ARG A 168 12.97 -4.13 5.17
N TRP A 169 12.32 -5.00 4.41
CA TRP A 169 12.01 -4.72 3.02
C TRP A 169 10.96 -3.61 2.92
N LYS A 170 11.22 -2.62 2.08
CA LYS A 170 10.31 -1.53 1.74
C LYS A 170 10.18 -1.41 0.23
N ILE A 171 9.00 -1.05 -0.22
CA ILE A 171 8.74 -0.79 -1.64
C ILE A 171 9.29 0.60 -1.96
N TYR A 172 10.11 0.71 -3.01
CA TYR A 172 10.58 2.01 -3.48
C TYR A 172 10.05 2.36 -4.86
N ASP A 173 9.56 1.39 -5.64
CA ASP A 173 8.97 1.64 -6.96
C ASP A 173 7.97 0.54 -7.30
N LEU A 174 7.09 0.82 -8.25
CA LEU A 174 6.17 -0.12 -8.85
C LEU A 174 6.20 0.04 -10.36
N ASP A 175 6.38 -1.07 -11.07
CA ASP A 175 6.25 -1.12 -12.52
C ASP A 175 4.92 -1.77 -12.91
N TYR A 176 4.16 -1.06 -13.72
CA TYR A 176 2.97 -1.55 -14.39
C TYR A 176 3.13 -1.43 -15.89
N GLN A 177 3.02 -2.54 -16.61
CA GLN A 177 3.21 -2.58 -18.07
C GLN A 177 4.47 -1.84 -18.55
N THR A 178 5.60 -2.06 -17.87
CA THR A 178 6.89 -1.40 -18.13
C THR A 178 6.98 0.09 -17.76
N ILE A 179 5.93 0.66 -17.19
CA ILE A 179 5.91 2.04 -16.72
C ILE A 179 6.23 2.04 -15.22
N SER A 180 7.32 2.70 -14.84
CA SER A 180 7.75 2.91 -13.45
C SER A 180 7.11 4.18 -12.89
N ILE A 181 6.59 4.13 -11.67
CA ILE A 181 6.08 5.33 -10.99
C ILE A 181 7.20 6.35 -10.78
N ILE A 182 8.38 5.90 -10.33
CA ILE A 182 9.57 6.76 -10.24
C ILE A 182 9.91 7.39 -11.60
N GLY A 183 9.81 6.61 -12.69
CA GLY A 183 10.07 7.10 -14.04
C GLY A 183 9.13 8.24 -14.45
N MET A 184 7.85 8.14 -14.11
CA MET A 184 6.86 9.20 -14.36
C MET A 184 7.15 10.45 -13.52
N GLU A 185 7.41 10.28 -12.23
CA GLU A 185 7.76 11.39 -11.34
C GLU A 185 9.05 12.09 -11.80
N LYS A 186 10.07 11.31 -12.18
CA LYS A 186 11.32 11.84 -12.72
C LYS A 186 11.08 12.73 -13.93
N MET A 187 10.30 12.27 -14.91
CA MET A 187 9.96 13.08 -16.10
C MET A 187 9.23 14.36 -15.71
N GLY A 188 8.30 14.28 -14.75
CA GLY A 188 7.56 15.42 -14.23
C GLY A 188 8.48 16.47 -13.58
N TYR A 189 9.38 16.03 -12.69
CA TYR A 189 10.33 16.93 -12.03
C TYR A 189 11.39 17.46 -12.98
N ASP A 190 11.93 16.67 -13.89
CA ASP A 190 12.86 17.12 -14.92
C ASP A 190 12.25 18.27 -15.74
N SER A 191 10.99 18.15 -16.15
CA SER A 191 10.27 19.20 -16.88
C SER A 191 10.05 20.45 -16.03
N LYS A 192 9.61 20.31 -14.78
CA LYS A 192 9.38 21.43 -13.86
C LYS A 192 10.68 22.17 -13.55
N ILE A 193 11.77 21.43 -13.27
CA ILE A 193 13.08 22.00 -12.92
C ILE A 193 13.72 22.70 -14.13
N LYS A 194 13.67 22.09 -15.32
CA LYS A 194 14.17 22.75 -16.57
C LYS A 194 13.47 24.07 -16.85
N ARG A 195 12.16 24.14 -16.57
CA ARG A 195 11.37 25.36 -16.82
C ARG A 195 11.55 26.43 -15.76
N LEU A 196 11.69 26.08 -14.50
CA LEU A 196 11.62 27.02 -13.36
C LEU A 196 12.95 27.19 -12.63
N GLY A 197 13.83 26.22 -12.72
CA GLY A 197 14.96 26.04 -11.83
C GLY A 197 14.55 25.50 -10.45
N VAL A 198 15.47 24.82 -9.78
CA VAL A 198 15.26 24.16 -8.46
C VAL A 198 14.72 25.14 -7.42
N LYS A 199 15.37 26.28 -7.23
CA LYS A 199 15.02 27.27 -6.18
C LYS A 199 13.58 27.79 -6.32
N LYS A 200 13.18 28.15 -7.54
CA LYS A 200 11.83 28.66 -7.79
C LYS A 200 10.76 27.55 -7.66
N LEU A 201 11.11 26.32 -8.01
CA LEU A 201 10.21 25.19 -7.81
C LEU A 201 9.98 24.95 -6.31
N ILE A 202 11.04 24.93 -5.50
CA ILE A 202 10.94 24.81 -4.03
C ILE A 202 10.07 25.92 -3.43
N GLN A 203 10.25 27.17 -3.85
CA GLN A 203 9.39 28.26 -3.37
C GLN A 203 7.90 28.03 -3.69
N LYS A 204 7.59 27.50 -4.88
CA LYS A 204 6.21 27.14 -5.22
C LYS A 204 5.64 26.02 -4.36
N MET A 205 6.44 25.00 -4.05
CA MET A 205 6.03 23.91 -3.17
C MET A 205 5.75 24.40 -1.74
N LEU A 206 6.58 25.30 -1.21
CA LEU A 206 6.38 25.90 0.10
C LEU A 206 5.13 26.77 0.19
N ASN A 207 4.74 27.43 -0.89
CA ASN A 207 3.53 28.25 -0.94
C ASN A 207 2.24 27.43 -1.15
N LYS A 208 2.34 26.15 -1.50
CA LYS A 208 1.21 25.23 -1.71
C LYS A 208 0.83 24.47 -0.42
N SER A 209 1.74 24.47 0.55
CA SER A 209 1.61 23.80 1.85
C SER A 209 0.95 24.73 2.84
#